data_ab2c01edf6d7e92741dc8f7ca2440291
#
_entry.id   ab2c01edf6d7e92741dc8f7ca2440291
#
_cell.length_a   1.000
_cell.length_b   1.000
_cell.length_c   1.000
_cell.angle_alpha   90.00
_cell.angle_beta   90.00
_cell.angle_gamma   90.00
#
_symmetry.space_group_name_H-M   'P 1'
#
loop_
_entity.id
_entity.type
_entity.pdbx_description
1 polymer ?
#
loop_
_entity_poly.entity_id
_entity_poly.type
_entity_poly.pdbx_seq_one_letter_code
_entity_poly.pdbx_strand_id
1 'polypeptide(L)'
;MNDLIESLKEIGLNSYEAKVYVALLKKYPATGYEISKLADIPQSRAYDTLKALENSQIVMSSNTKPVTYTPIKPKELTKRYKRKITS
;
A
#
# COMPACT_ATOMS: atom_id res chain seq x y z
N MET A 1 -5.59 -14.39 -2.36
CA MET A 1 -4.57 -13.47 -1.84
C MET A 1 -3.40 -13.29 -2.79
N ASN A 2 -2.82 -14.40 -3.23
CA ASN A 2 -1.71 -14.32 -4.19
C ASN A 2 -2.15 -13.66 -5.50
N ASP A 3 -3.40 -13.92 -5.91
CA ASP A 3 -3.92 -13.32 -7.14
C ASP A 3 -3.98 -11.80 -7.05
N LEU A 4 -4.35 -11.26 -5.90
CA LEU A 4 -4.41 -9.82 -5.72
C LEU A 4 -3.00 -9.22 -5.77
N ILE A 5 -2.04 -9.87 -5.11
CA ILE A 5 -0.66 -9.40 -5.12
C ILE A 5 -0.11 -9.41 -6.54
N GLU A 6 -0.37 -10.47 -7.29
CA GLU A 6 0.08 -10.56 -8.68
C GLU A 6 -0.54 -9.47 -9.54
N SER A 7 -1.83 -9.21 -9.36
CA SER A 7 -2.50 -8.14 -10.09
C SER A 7 -1.89 -6.78 -9.78
N LEU A 8 -1.56 -6.53 -8.53
CA LEU A 8 -0.94 -5.27 -8.13
C LEU A 8 0.45 -5.10 -8.75
N LYS A 9 1.20 -6.19 -8.84
CA LYS A 9 2.51 -6.15 -9.50
C LYS A 9 2.37 -5.83 -10.99
N GLU A 10 1.36 -6.37 -11.63
CA GLU A 10 1.12 -6.11 -13.04
C GLU A 10 0.83 -4.65 -13.32
N ILE A 11 0.22 -3.95 -12.38
CA ILE A 11 -0.07 -2.53 -12.55
C ILE A 11 1.08 -1.64 -12.07
N GLY A 12 2.20 -2.22 -11.68
CA GLY A 12 3.42 -1.45 -11.43
C GLY A 12 3.92 -1.42 -9.99
N LEU A 13 3.22 -2.05 -9.06
CA LEU A 13 3.69 -2.10 -7.68
C LEU A 13 4.75 -3.18 -7.52
N ASN A 14 5.79 -2.88 -6.75
CA ASN A 14 6.78 -3.91 -6.46
C ASN A 14 6.24 -4.85 -5.35
N SER A 15 7.02 -5.88 -5.04
CA SER A 15 6.59 -6.91 -4.09
C SER A 15 6.23 -6.34 -2.72
N TYR A 16 7.08 -5.48 -2.18
CA TYR A 16 6.83 -4.88 -0.87
C TYR A 16 5.62 -3.95 -0.90
N GLU A 17 5.49 -3.16 -1.96
CA GLU A 17 4.36 -2.25 -2.12
C GLU A 17 3.04 -3.02 -2.17
N ALA A 18 3.03 -4.11 -2.92
CA ALA A 18 1.83 -4.94 -3.04
C ALA A 18 1.47 -5.55 -1.68
N LYS A 19 2.47 -6.07 -0.96
CA LYS A 19 2.24 -6.67 0.36
C LYS A 19 1.69 -5.66 1.36
N VAL A 20 2.27 -4.47 1.38
CA VAL A 20 1.84 -3.41 2.30
C VAL A 20 0.43 -2.95 1.96
N TYR A 21 0.14 -2.77 0.69
CA TYR A 21 -1.19 -2.36 0.27
C TYR A 21 -2.24 -3.39 0.68
N VAL A 22 -1.98 -4.66 0.43
CA VAL A 22 -2.91 -5.74 0.82
C VAL A 22 -3.09 -5.79 2.33
N ALA A 23 -2.00 -5.62 3.09
CA ALA A 23 -2.08 -5.60 4.55
C ALA A 23 -2.99 -4.47 5.03
N LEU A 24 -2.86 -3.29 4.42
CA LEU A 24 -3.71 -2.16 4.78
C LEU A 24 -5.17 -2.40 4.45
N LEU A 25 -5.45 -3.10 3.35
CA LEU A 25 -6.84 -3.42 3.02
C LEU A 25 -7.48 -4.32 4.07
N LYS A 26 -6.68 -5.13 4.74
CA LYS A 26 -7.18 -6.01 5.81
C LYS A 26 -7.46 -5.25 7.11
N LYS A 27 -6.67 -4.23 7.37
CA LYS A 27 -6.81 -3.44 8.60
C LYS A 27 -6.31 -2.03 8.36
N TYR A 28 -7.21 -1.07 8.41
CA TYR A 28 -6.86 0.35 8.32
C TYR A 28 -7.81 1.14 9.21
N PRO A 29 -7.32 2.25 9.78
CA PRO A 29 -5.94 2.74 9.69
C PRO A 29 -4.99 1.88 10.55
N ALA A 30 -3.72 1.84 10.16
CA ALA A 30 -2.73 1.05 10.86
C ALA A 30 -1.40 1.81 10.92
N THR A 31 -0.64 1.56 12.00
CA THR A 31 0.68 2.15 12.14
C THR A 31 1.68 1.38 11.28
N GLY A 32 2.84 1.98 11.04
CA GLY A 32 3.91 1.28 10.31
C GLY A 32 4.33 -0.01 10.98
N TYR A 33 4.35 -0.01 12.33
CA TYR A 33 4.67 -1.21 13.07
C TYR A 33 3.65 -2.32 12.81
N GLU A 34 2.36 -1.97 12.89
CA GLU A 34 1.29 -2.94 12.63
C GLU A 34 1.37 -3.48 11.21
N ILE A 35 1.67 -2.61 10.26
CA ILE A 35 1.78 -2.99 8.85
C ILE A 35 2.95 -3.97 8.66
N SER A 36 4.08 -3.72 9.32
CA SER A 36 5.23 -4.63 9.22
C SER A 36 4.87 -6.03 9.69
N LYS A 37 4.05 -6.12 10.74
CA LYS A 37 3.59 -7.41 11.25
C LYS A 37 2.60 -8.07 10.31
N LEU A 38 1.63 -7.30 9.82
CA LEU A 38 0.60 -7.84 8.93
C LEU A 38 1.16 -8.29 7.59
N ALA A 39 2.12 -7.53 7.06
CA ALA A 39 2.74 -7.85 5.77
C ALA A 39 3.92 -8.80 5.91
N ASP A 40 4.33 -9.09 7.14
CA ASP A 40 5.46 -9.97 7.43
C ASP A 40 6.74 -9.48 6.75
N ILE A 41 7.06 -8.21 6.97
CA ILE A 41 8.27 -7.59 6.42
C ILE A 41 8.97 -6.82 7.54
N PRO A 42 10.28 -6.54 7.39
CA PRO A 42 10.99 -5.76 8.41
C PRO A 42 10.42 -4.35 8.55
N GLN A 43 10.49 -3.80 9.75
CA GLN A 43 9.96 -2.46 10.02
C GLN A 43 10.57 -1.41 9.10
N SER A 44 11.88 -1.47 8.90
CA SER A 44 12.54 -0.50 8.05
C SER A 44 11.99 -0.52 6.62
N ARG A 45 11.71 -1.74 6.11
CA ARG A 45 11.12 -1.89 4.79
C ARG A 45 9.67 -1.39 4.75
N ALA A 46 8.93 -1.61 5.84
CA ALA A 46 7.55 -1.12 5.93
C ALA A 46 7.51 0.40 5.84
N TYR A 47 8.36 1.09 6.60
CA TYR A 47 8.38 2.55 6.57
C TYR A 47 8.84 3.10 5.23
N ASP A 48 9.88 2.51 4.64
CA ASP A 48 10.34 2.93 3.31
C ASP A 48 9.26 2.74 2.26
N THR A 49 8.58 1.60 2.33
CA THR A 49 7.51 1.28 1.38
C THR A 49 6.33 2.21 1.55
N LEU A 50 5.94 2.49 2.80
CA LEU A 50 4.84 3.41 3.07
C LEU A 50 5.15 4.81 2.54
N LYS A 51 6.40 5.24 2.69
CA LYS A 51 6.81 6.54 2.18
C LYS A 51 6.68 6.59 0.65
N ALA A 52 7.09 5.53 -0.02
CA ALA A 52 6.97 5.44 -1.48
C ALA A 52 5.50 5.45 -1.90
N LEU A 53 4.66 4.69 -1.21
CA LEU A 53 3.23 4.65 -1.51
C LEU A 53 2.56 5.99 -1.24
N GLU A 54 2.98 6.67 -0.18
CA GLU A 54 2.46 7.99 0.14
C GLU A 54 2.84 8.99 -0.95
N ASN A 55 4.08 8.94 -1.43
CA ASN A 55 4.54 9.81 -2.51
C ASN A 55 3.76 9.57 -3.80
N SER A 56 3.34 8.33 -4.03
CA SER A 56 2.52 7.97 -5.17
C SER A 56 1.02 8.19 -4.93
N GLN A 57 0.66 8.67 -3.74
CA GLN A 57 -0.73 8.91 -3.35
C GLN A 57 -1.57 7.64 -3.34
N ILE A 58 -0.94 6.52 -3.04
CA ILE A 58 -1.63 5.25 -2.91
C ILE A 58 -2.05 5.02 -1.46
N VAL A 59 -1.33 5.60 -0.51
CA VAL A 59 -1.74 5.62 0.89
C VAL A 59 -1.70 7.05 1.41
N MET A 60 -2.48 7.29 2.47
CA MET A 60 -2.54 8.58 3.16
C MET A 60 -2.12 8.38 4.60
N SER A 61 -1.35 9.34 5.12
CA SER A 61 -0.93 9.31 6.53
C SER A 61 -1.77 10.28 7.35
N SER A 62 -1.92 9.97 8.63
CA SER A 62 -2.64 10.83 9.56
C SER A 62 -1.71 11.84 10.20
N ASN A 63 -2.31 12.83 10.88
CA ASN A 63 -1.53 13.78 11.69
C ASN A 63 -1.46 13.37 13.14
N THR A 64 -1.84 12.14 13.45
CA THR A 64 -1.85 11.63 14.82
C THR A 64 -0.49 11.07 15.23
N LYS A 65 -0.34 10.83 16.52
CA LYS A 65 0.83 10.13 17.06
C LYS A 65 0.36 8.95 17.88
N PRO A 66 0.73 7.72 17.48
CA PRO A 66 1.55 7.39 16.33
C PRO A 66 0.84 7.66 15.00
N VAL A 67 1.62 7.85 13.96
CA VAL A 67 1.09 8.06 12.61
C VAL A 67 0.43 6.77 12.12
N THR A 68 -0.76 6.89 11.56
CA THR A 68 -1.44 5.75 10.95
C THR A 68 -1.59 6.00 9.46
N TYR A 69 -1.83 4.91 8.73
CA TYR A 69 -1.90 4.93 7.28
C TYR A 69 -3.20 4.30 6.81
N THR A 70 -3.76 4.87 5.75
CA THR A 70 -5.01 4.39 5.15
C THR A 70 -4.78 4.24 3.64
N PRO A 71 -5.19 3.11 3.04
CA PRO A 71 -4.99 2.92 1.60
C PRO A 71 -6.08 3.62 0.81
N ILE A 72 -5.76 3.99 -0.44
CA ILE A 72 -6.83 4.40 -1.35
C ILE A 72 -7.63 3.15 -1.71
N LYS A 73 -8.86 3.36 -2.17
CA LYS A 73 -9.72 2.24 -2.55
C LYS A 73 -9.14 1.53 -3.76
N PRO A 74 -9.26 0.19 -3.81
CA PRO A 74 -8.76 -0.56 -4.97
C PRO A 74 -9.32 -0.05 -6.29
N LYS A 75 -10.56 0.39 -6.29
CA LYS A 75 -11.19 0.95 -7.48
C LYS A 75 -10.44 2.18 -7.99
N GLU A 76 -10.00 3.04 -7.07
CA GLU A 76 -9.22 4.23 -7.44
C GLU A 76 -7.87 3.84 -8.01
N LEU A 77 -7.22 2.87 -7.39
CA LEU A 77 -5.92 2.39 -7.86
C LEU A 77 -6.03 1.84 -9.28
N THR A 78 -7.01 0.99 -9.52
CA THR A 78 -7.25 0.41 -10.83
C THR A 78 -7.52 1.49 -11.88
N LYS A 79 -8.30 2.49 -11.51
CA LYS A 79 -8.65 3.61 -12.37
C LYS A 79 -7.41 4.35 -12.86
N ARG A 80 -6.49 4.64 -11.95
CA ARG A 80 -5.25 5.35 -12.29
C ARG A 80 -4.43 4.59 -13.31
N TYR A 81 -4.29 3.29 -13.10
CA TYR A 81 -3.44 2.47 -13.97
C TYR A 81 -4.09 2.18 -15.30
N LYS A 82 -5.41 2.02 -15.32
CA LYS A 82 -6.13 1.90 -16.59
C LYS A 82 -5.95 3.13 -17.44
N ARG A 83 -6.05 4.30 -16.82
CA ARG A 83 -5.86 5.57 -17.52
C ARG A 83 -4.47 5.66 -18.11
N LYS A 84 -3.48 5.23 -17.37
CA LYS A 84 -2.09 5.22 -17.81
C LYS A 84 -1.88 4.29 -19.00
N ILE A 85 -2.53 3.13 -18.97
CA ILE A 85 -2.41 2.13 -20.02
C ILE A 85 -3.09 2.60 -21.31
N THR A 86 -4.23 3.25 -21.19
CA THR A 86 -5.00 3.68 -22.36
C THR A 86 -4.48 4.96 -22.99
N SER A 87 -3.66 5.68 -22.29
CA SER A 87 -3.08 6.89 -22.86
C SER A 87 -1.75 6.58 -23.55
#